data_09600def1f40426c406575f58f3607ef
#
_entry.id   09600def1f40426c406575f58f3607ef
#
_cell.length_a   1.000
_cell.length_b   1.000
_cell.length_c   1.000
_cell.angle_alpha   90.00
_cell.angle_beta   90.00
_cell.angle_gamma   90.00
#
_symmetry.space_group_name_H-M   'P 1'
#
loop_
_entity.id
_entity.type
_entity.pdbx_description
1 polymer ?
#
loop_
_entity_poly.entity_id
_entity_poly.type
_entity_poly.pdbx_seq_one_letter_code
_entity_poly.pdbx_strand_id
1 'polypeptide(L)'
;MTSVEAGAGAGGEARIRVGLIETIRARGGERGERLPWLGRHLERLHSSAAALGLTPPPSELGDLIRMSVGSRDRVVRVELRDGSAEIATRDVSDERSLSVIVSHEIHQPYPHKTTRREPFGRALSRARREGASDAILVTAAGFVAEGTAWNLFWWDNGALCTPAADLGILPGLGRHRVMELTPVREEQVPPAALNGHSLFVVNSVRGIVEIATFEGSLVRADPRTAELSASFWPD
;
A
#
# COMPACT_ATOMS: atom_id res chain seq x y z
N MET A 1 -26.21 35.93 49.70
CA MET A 1 -25.73 34.53 49.72
C MET A 1 -26.29 33.84 48.49
N THR A 2 -25.54 33.77 47.46
CA THR A 2 -25.93 33.05 46.24
C THR A 2 -24.63 32.49 45.63
N SER A 3 -24.46 31.19 45.77
CA SER A 3 -23.33 30.44 45.24
C SER A 3 -23.54 30.22 43.74
N VAL A 4 -22.56 30.58 42.93
CA VAL A 4 -22.52 30.29 41.51
C VAL A 4 -21.61 29.07 41.35
N GLU A 5 -22.18 27.94 40.95
CA GLU A 5 -21.43 26.75 40.52
C GLU A 5 -20.96 26.95 39.09
N ALA A 6 -19.64 26.88 38.90
CA ALA A 6 -19.02 26.87 37.56
C ALA A 6 -19.11 25.46 37.00
N GLY A 7 -19.95 25.28 36.00
CA GLY A 7 -19.99 24.04 35.20
C GLY A 7 -18.76 23.95 34.34
N ALA A 8 -17.86 23.02 34.61
CA ALA A 8 -16.77 22.63 33.76
C ALA A 8 -17.31 21.80 32.59
N GLY A 9 -17.45 22.43 31.43
CA GLY A 9 -17.72 21.74 30.17
C GLY A 9 -16.51 20.96 29.71
N ALA A 10 -16.48 19.66 29.93
CA ALA A 10 -15.53 18.74 29.34
C ALA A 10 -15.93 18.48 27.88
N GLY A 11 -15.54 19.36 26.98
CA GLY A 11 -15.50 19.13 25.54
C GLY A 11 -14.33 18.25 25.19
N GLY A 12 -14.43 16.95 25.47
CA GLY A 12 -13.47 15.96 24.99
C GLY A 12 -13.68 15.76 23.49
N GLU A 13 -12.94 16.50 22.64
CA GLU A 13 -12.76 16.08 21.27
C GLU A 13 -12.19 14.65 21.30
N ALA A 14 -12.98 13.69 20.83
CA ALA A 14 -12.54 12.31 20.64
C ALA A 14 -11.38 12.35 19.63
N ARG A 15 -10.14 12.39 20.12
CA ARG A 15 -8.96 12.24 19.29
C ARG A 15 -9.14 10.93 18.54
N ILE A 16 -9.36 11.02 17.22
CA ILE A 16 -9.40 9.84 16.36
C ILE A 16 -8.05 9.13 16.53
N ARG A 17 -8.06 8.04 17.29
CA ARG A 17 -6.85 7.27 17.55
C ARG A 17 -6.40 6.62 16.24
N VAL A 18 -5.13 6.79 15.91
CA VAL A 18 -4.52 6.18 14.74
C VAL A 18 -4.53 4.68 14.91
N GLY A 19 -5.09 3.97 13.94
CA GLY A 19 -4.97 2.51 13.86
C GLY A 19 -3.92 2.11 12.83
N LEU A 20 -3.59 0.82 12.80
CA LEU A 20 -2.74 0.20 11.80
C LEU A 20 -3.55 -0.67 10.87
N ILE A 21 -3.08 -0.83 9.64
CA ILE A 21 -3.77 -1.63 8.62
C ILE A 21 -2.80 -2.64 8.04
N GLU A 22 -3.29 -3.87 7.86
CA GLU A 22 -2.67 -4.83 6.95
C GLU A 22 -3.65 -5.26 5.88
N THR A 23 -3.11 -5.63 4.72
CA THR A 23 -3.92 -6.12 3.61
C THR A 23 -3.17 -7.27 2.97
N ILE A 24 -3.72 -8.46 3.11
CA ILE A 24 -3.05 -9.74 2.89
C ILE A 24 -3.76 -10.47 1.76
N ARG A 25 -3.01 -11.07 0.84
CA ARG A 25 -3.54 -12.00 -0.15
C ARG A 25 -3.76 -13.36 0.51
N ALA A 26 -4.96 -13.89 0.41
CA ALA A 26 -5.23 -15.31 0.61
C ALA A 26 -5.40 -15.95 -0.76
N ARG A 27 -4.60 -16.98 -1.05
CA ARG A 27 -4.67 -17.75 -2.31
C ARG A 27 -5.58 -18.96 -2.13
N GLY A 28 -6.45 -19.18 -3.09
CA GLY A 28 -7.27 -20.37 -3.16
C GLY A 28 -6.47 -21.59 -3.59
N GLY A 29 -7.01 -22.79 -3.35
CA GLY A 29 -6.42 -24.05 -3.76
C GLY A 29 -5.96 -24.91 -2.58
N GLU A 30 -5.56 -26.16 -2.91
CA GLU A 30 -5.13 -27.17 -1.92
C GLU A 30 -3.61 -27.24 -1.75
N ARG A 31 -2.83 -26.60 -2.61
CA ARG A 31 -1.36 -26.63 -2.62
C ARG A 31 -0.76 -25.25 -2.36
N GLY A 32 0.38 -25.25 -1.65
CA GLY A 32 1.18 -24.07 -1.36
C GLY A 32 0.72 -23.26 -0.15
N GLU A 33 1.47 -22.22 0.17
CA GLU A 33 1.15 -21.31 1.26
C GLU A 33 -0.05 -20.42 0.88
N ARG A 34 -1.15 -20.61 1.59
CA ARG A 34 -2.41 -19.90 1.31
C ARG A 34 -2.39 -18.42 1.70
N LEU A 35 -1.50 -18.05 2.58
CA LEU A 35 -1.31 -16.69 3.09
C LEU A 35 0.16 -16.28 2.90
N PRO A 36 0.59 -16.07 1.63
CA PRO A 36 1.97 -15.68 1.37
C PRO A 36 2.33 -14.45 2.19
N TRP A 37 3.49 -14.54 2.83
CA TRP A 37 4.06 -13.49 3.67
C TRP A 37 3.25 -13.11 4.92
N LEU A 38 2.33 -13.95 5.42
CA LEU A 38 1.60 -13.67 6.65
C LEU A 38 2.54 -13.28 7.80
N GLY A 39 3.65 -14.00 7.97
CA GLY A 39 4.66 -13.67 8.96
C GLY A 39 5.20 -12.25 8.81
N ARG A 40 5.57 -11.84 7.60
CA ARG A 40 6.06 -10.48 7.31
C ARG A 40 5.00 -9.39 7.53
N HIS A 41 3.73 -9.68 7.25
CA HIS A 41 2.61 -8.78 7.56
C HIS A 41 2.46 -8.56 9.06
N LEU A 42 2.50 -9.63 9.84
CA LEU A 42 2.42 -9.58 11.29
C LEU A 42 3.64 -8.86 11.90
N GLU A 43 4.84 -9.15 11.41
CA GLU A 43 6.08 -8.50 11.82
C GLU A 43 6.02 -6.98 11.58
N ARG A 44 5.58 -6.53 10.38
CA ARG A 44 5.41 -5.10 10.09
C ARG A 44 4.36 -4.47 10.99
N LEU A 45 3.25 -5.17 11.28
CA LEU A 45 2.21 -4.68 12.19
C LEU A 45 2.74 -4.49 13.61
N HIS A 46 3.48 -5.48 14.14
CA HIS A 46 4.15 -5.39 15.45
C HIS A 46 5.17 -4.26 15.50
N SER A 47 6.06 -4.19 14.51
CA SER A 47 7.09 -3.15 14.42
C SER A 47 6.47 -1.75 14.36
N SER A 48 5.39 -1.59 13.57
CA SER A 48 4.69 -0.31 13.47
C SER A 48 3.97 0.05 14.78
N ALA A 49 3.37 -0.93 15.48
CA ALA A 49 2.74 -0.69 16.78
C ALA A 49 3.78 -0.22 17.80
N ALA A 50 4.93 -0.90 17.88
CA ALA A 50 6.02 -0.52 18.77
C ALA A 50 6.57 0.88 18.45
N ALA A 51 6.85 1.18 17.17
CA ALA A 51 7.39 2.47 16.73
C ALA A 51 6.45 3.66 17.02
N LEU A 52 5.13 3.42 16.98
CA LEU A 52 4.11 4.43 17.23
C LEU A 52 3.59 4.45 18.68
N GLY A 53 4.12 3.61 19.56
CA GLY A 53 3.67 3.50 20.95
C GLY A 53 2.22 3.01 21.08
N LEU A 54 1.75 2.19 20.12
CA LEU A 54 0.42 1.62 20.13
C LEU A 54 0.41 0.27 20.84
N THR A 55 -0.77 -0.14 21.33
CA THR A 55 -0.96 -1.48 21.89
C THR A 55 -0.65 -2.53 20.81
N PRO A 56 0.18 -3.55 21.10
CA PRO A 56 0.55 -4.57 20.13
C PRO A 56 -0.68 -5.38 19.69
N PRO A 57 -0.64 -6.01 18.49
CA PRO A 57 -1.69 -6.91 18.06
C PRO A 57 -1.79 -8.13 18.97
N PRO A 58 -2.99 -8.77 19.06
CA PRO A 58 -3.18 -10.00 19.82
C PRO A 58 -2.24 -11.12 19.32
N SER A 59 -1.74 -11.94 20.24
CA SER A 59 -0.83 -13.06 19.90
C SER A 59 -1.48 -14.08 18.96
N GLU A 60 -2.79 -14.28 19.07
CA GLU A 60 -3.60 -15.19 18.25
C GLU A 60 -4.00 -14.60 16.88
N LEU A 61 -3.62 -13.37 16.56
CA LEU A 61 -4.05 -12.69 15.32
C LEU A 61 -3.74 -13.51 14.07
N GLY A 62 -2.58 -14.17 14.02
CA GLY A 62 -2.21 -15.03 12.89
C GLY A 62 -3.20 -16.18 12.68
N ASP A 63 -3.67 -16.80 13.75
CA ASP A 63 -4.64 -17.90 13.68
C ASP A 63 -6.03 -17.40 13.33
N LEU A 64 -6.45 -16.26 13.87
CA LEU A 64 -7.69 -15.59 13.49
C LEU A 64 -7.73 -15.27 11.99
N ILE A 65 -6.61 -14.79 11.43
CA ILE A 65 -6.49 -14.54 9.98
C ILE A 65 -6.63 -15.87 9.22
N ARG A 66 -5.93 -16.95 9.61
CA ARG A 66 -6.04 -18.26 8.96
C ARG A 66 -7.46 -18.81 8.99
N MET A 67 -8.17 -18.63 10.09
CA MET A 67 -9.57 -19.05 10.24
C MET A 67 -10.53 -18.21 9.39
N SER A 68 -10.20 -16.96 9.09
CA SER A 68 -11.07 -16.06 8.31
C SER A 68 -11.07 -16.35 6.80
N VAL A 69 -10.10 -17.16 6.30
CA VAL A 69 -9.98 -17.45 4.88
C VAL A 69 -10.59 -18.79 4.52
N GLY A 70 -11.44 -18.80 3.52
CA GLY A 70 -12.03 -20.01 2.93
C GLY A 70 -11.12 -20.62 1.86
N SER A 71 -11.67 -21.44 0.97
CA SER A 71 -10.94 -22.11 -0.12
C SER A 71 -10.71 -21.25 -1.37
N ARG A 72 -11.23 -20.02 -1.42
CA ARG A 72 -11.13 -19.14 -2.59
C ARG A 72 -10.07 -18.07 -2.38
N ASP A 73 -9.67 -17.45 -3.49
CA ASP A 73 -8.85 -16.23 -3.49
C ASP A 73 -9.58 -15.09 -2.78
N ARG A 74 -8.92 -14.51 -1.77
CA ARG A 74 -9.47 -13.41 -0.98
C ARG A 74 -8.43 -12.35 -0.68
N VAL A 75 -8.90 -11.17 -0.39
CA VAL A 75 -8.15 -10.11 0.27
C VAL A 75 -8.60 -10.08 1.71
N VAL A 76 -7.68 -10.26 2.64
CA VAL A 76 -7.91 -10.10 4.08
C VAL A 76 -7.41 -8.72 4.48
N ARG A 77 -8.31 -7.88 4.99
CA ARG A 77 -7.97 -6.61 5.61
C ARG A 77 -8.00 -6.77 7.11
N VAL A 78 -6.91 -6.41 7.75
CA VAL A 78 -6.81 -6.30 9.21
C VAL A 78 -6.71 -4.83 9.56
N GLU A 79 -7.52 -4.38 10.51
CA GLU A 79 -7.40 -3.07 11.12
C GLU A 79 -7.20 -3.22 12.62
N LEU A 80 -6.07 -2.73 13.12
CA LEU A 80 -5.70 -2.79 14.53
C LEU A 80 -5.96 -1.43 15.18
N ARG A 81 -6.76 -1.42 16.24
CA ARG A 81 -6.99 -0.24 17.08
C ARG A 81 -6.99 -0.65 18.56
N ASP A 82 -6.22 0.05 19.37
CA ASP A 82 -6.19 -0.15 20.83
C ASP A 82 -5.97 -1.64 21.25
N GLY A 83 -5.17 -2.39 20.48
CA GLY A 83 -4.90 -3.81 20.72
C GLY A 83 -5.98 -4.77 20.20
N SER A 84 -7.11 -4.26 19.71
CA SER A 84 -8.16 -5.07 19.08
C SER A 84 -7.98 -5.07 17.57
N ALA A 85 -8.12 -6.25 16.96
CA ALA A 85 -8.01 -6.42 15.51
C ALA A 85 -9.38 -6.76 14.90
N GLU A 86 -9.81 -5.94 13.94
CA GLU A 86 -10.95 -6.22 13.08
C GLU A 86 -10.44 -6.89 11.80
N ILE A 87 -11.06 -8.00 11.40
CA ILE A 87 -10.70 -8.76 10.19
C ILE A 87 -11.89 -8.74 9.23
N ALA A 88 -11.68 -8.23 8.03
CA ALA A 88 -12.66 -8.24 6.95
C ALA A 88 -12.08 -8.93 5.72
N THR A 89 -12.92 -9.64 4.97
CA THR A 89 -12.51 -10.30 3.73
C THR A 89 -13.33 -9.80 2.54
N ARG A 90 -12.71 -9.72 1.38
CA ARG A 90 -13.35 -9.38 0.11
C ARG A 90 -12.72 -10.13 -1.06
N ASP A 91 -13.38 -10.13 -2.20
CA ASP A 91 -12.82 -10.69 -3.43
C ASP A 91 -11.62 -9.88 -3.93
N VAL A 92 -10.75 -10.54 -4.67
CA VAL A 92 -9.62 -9.91 -5.35
C VAL A 92 -10.14 -9.26 -6.63
N SER A 93 -9.67 -8.04 -6.91
CA SER A 93 -9.98 -7.36 -8.17
C SER A 93 -9.25 -8.01 -9.34
N ASP A 94 -9.94 -8.18 -10.47
CA ASP A 94 -9.43 -8.79 -11.70
C ASP A 94 -8.76 -7.79 -12.66
N GLU A 95 -8.66 -6.51 -12.30
CA GLU A 95 -8.04 -5.47 -13.12
C GLU A 95 -6.57 -5.82 -13.41
N ARG A 96 -6.23 -5.96 -14.69
CA ARG A 96 -4.94 -6.49 -15.15
C ARG A 96 -3.90 -5.41 -15.46
N SER A 97 -4.36 -4.20 -15.71
CA SER A 97 -3.50 -3.04 -15.96
C SER A 97 -4.15 -1.79 -15.42
N LEU A 98 -3.37 -0.75 -15.17
CA LEU A 98 -3.85 0.50 -14.61
C LEU A 98 -3.69 1.65 -15.61
N SER A 99 -4.66 2.57 -15.59
CA SER A 99 -4.52 3.93 -16.08
C SER A 99 -4.18 4.84 -14.90
N VAL A 100 -3.08 5.56 -14.97
CA VAL A 100 -2.54 6.30 -13.82
C VAL A 100 -2.30 7.76 -14.17
N ILE A 101 -2.68 8.66 -13.27
CA ILE A 101 -2.40 10.10 -13.35
C ILE A 101 -1.49 10.54 -12.21
N VAL A 102 -0.91 11.74 -12.33
CA VAL A 102 -0.19 12.39 -11.23
C VAL A 102 -1.19 13.08 -10.31
N SER A 103 -1.08 12.83 -9.01
CA SER A 103 -1.94 13.44 -8.01
C SER A 103 -1.59 14.90 -7.75
N HIS A 104 -2.60 15.71 -7.43
CA HIS A 104 -2.40 17.05 -6.83
C HIS A 104 -2.23 17.00 -5.31
N GLU A 105 -2.52 15.86 -4.69
CA GLU A 105 -2.27 15.65 -3.26
C GLU A 105 -0.78 15.47 -3.04
N ILE A 106 -0.22 16.25 -2.13
CA ILE A 106 1.18 16.15 -1.73
C ILE A 106 1.37 14.89 -0.88
N HIS A 107 2.32 14.05 -1.27
CA HIS A 107 2.74 12.91 -0.46
C HIS A 107 3.30 13.39 0.88
N GLN A 108 2.78 12.82 1.96
CA GLN A 108 3.33 12.97 3.30
C GLN A 108 4.03 11.68 3.69
N PRO A 109 5.15 11.74 4.44
CA PRO A 109 5.84 10.55 4.88
C PRO A 109 4.89 9.52 5.51
N TYR A 110 4.91 8.30 5.00
CA TYR A 110 4.00 7.22 5.37
C TYR A 110 4.77 5.91 5.65
N PRO A 111 5.76 5.91 6.58
CA PRO A 111 6.58 4.73 6.85
C PRO A 111 5.81 3.60 7.56
N HIS A 112 4.65 3.91 8.13
CA HIS A 112 3.77 2.95 8.79
C HIS A 112 2.40 2.93 8.12
N LYS A 113 1.87 1.73 7.87
CA LYS A 113 0.57 1.54 7.21
C LYS A 113 -0.57 1.83 8.19
N THR A 114 -0.90 3.10 8.35
CA THR A 114 -1.90 3.59 9.31
C THR A 114 -3.27 3.79 8.67
N THR A 115 -4.28 4.05 9.53
CA THR A 115 -5.63 4.45 9.08
C THR A 115 -5.71 5.89 8.57
N ARG A 116 -4.67 6.70 8.74
CA ARG A 116 -4.59 8.07 8.20
C ARG A 116 -4.30 8.02 6.71
N ARG A 117 -5.33 7.89 5.90
CA ARG A 117 -5.23 7.70 4.45
C ARG A 117 -6.02 8.72 3.64
N GLU A 118 -6.39 9.82 4.25
CA GLU A 118 -7.21 10.85 3.61
C GLU A 118 -6.59 11.40 2.32
N PRO A 119 -5.27 11.73 2.25
CA PRO A 119 -4.64 12.17 1.00
C PRO A 119 -4.72 11.10 -0.10
N PHE A 120 -4.44 9.85 0.23
CA PHE A 120 -4.55 8.73 -0.72
C PHE A 120 -5.99 8.54 -1.21
N GLY A 121 -6.98 8.66 -0.30
CA GLY A 121 -8.40 8.59 -0.64
C GLY A 121 -8.85 9.70 -1.58
N ARG A 122 -8.40 10.96 -1.35
CA ARG A 122 -8.69 12.09 -2.23
C ARG A 122 -8.03 11.92 -3.60
N ALA A 123 -6.75 11.49 -3.63
CA ALA A 123 -6.01 11.21 -4.86
C ALA A 123 -6.73 10.15 -5.71
N LEU A 124 -7.11 9.02 -5.12
CA LEU A 124 -7.86 7.96 -5.80
C LEU A 124 -9.22 8.42 -6.30
N SER A 125 -9.96 9.17 -5.46
CA SER A 125 -11.28 9.68 -5.84
C SER A 125 -11.19 10.66 -7.01
N ARG A 126 -10.14 11.46 -7.09
CA ARG A 126 -9.87 12.34 -8.22
C ARG A 126 -9.53 11.54 -9.47
N ALA A 127 -8.59 10.60 -9.38
CA ALA A 127 -8.21 9.75 -10.50
C ALA A 127 -9.44 9.11 -11.16
N ARG A 128 -10.33 8.55 -10.36
CA ARG A 128 -11.56 7.92 -10.85
C ARG A 128 -12.51 8.90 -11.54
N ARG A 129 -12.63 10.13 -11.06
CA ARG A 129 -13.43 11.17 -11.75
C ARG A 129 -12.82 11.57 -13.08
N GLU A 130 -11.52 11.46 -13.24
CA GLU A 130 -10.78 11.75 -14.47
C GLU A 130 -10.63 10.51 -15.38
N GLY A 131 -11.30 9.39 -15.03
CA GLY A 131 -11.26 8.15 -15.82
C GLY A 131 -10.02 7.28 -15.63
N ALA A 132 -9.18 7.59 -14.63
CA ALA A 132 -8.00 6.80 -14.31
C ALA A 132 -8.29 5.77 -13.18
N SER A 133 -7.50 4.70 -13.13
CA SER A 133 -7.62 3.65 -12.12
C SER A 133 -6.98 4.04 -10.80
N ASP A 134 -5.87 4.81 -10.83
CA ASP A 134 -5.09 5.21 -9.66
C ASP A 134 -4.35 6.52 -9.91
N ALA A 135 -3.72 7.05 -8.87
CA ALA A 135 -2.87 8.24 -8.93
C ALA A 135 -1.54 8.01 -8.21
N ILE A 136 -0.47 8.58 -8.77
CA ILE A 136 0.84 8.65 -8.12
C ILE A 136 0.94 9.96 -7.36
N LEU A 137 1.23 9.88 -6.06
CA LEU A 137 1.48 11.04 -5.22
C LEU A 137 2.91 11.53 -5.40
N VAL A 138 3.08 12.84 -5.26
CA VAL A 138 4.35 13.54 -5.43
C VAL A 138 4.71 14.24 -4.13
N THR A 139 5.97 14.22 -3.73
CA THR A 139 6.45 14.93 -2.53
C THR A 139 6.39 16.44 -2.73
N ALA A 140 6.48 17.22 -1.65
CA ALA A 140 6.56 18.68 -1.72
C ALA A 140 7.77 19.19 -2.52
N ALA A 141 8.83 18.38 -2.64
CA ALA A 141 10.02 18.66 -3.45
C ALA A 141 9.82 18.32 -4.94
N GLY A 142 8.67 17.78 -5.34
CA GLY A 142 8.34 17.48 -6.74
C GLY A 142 8.78 16.10 -7.20
N PHE A 143 9.19 15.20 -6.32
CA PHE A 143 9.59 13.83 -6.68
C PHE A 143 8.43 12.85 -6.55
N VAL A 144 8.32 11.90 -7.50
CA VAL A 144 7.35 10.81 -7.43
C VAL A 144 7.59 9.95 -6.19
N ALA A 145 6.53 9.57 -5.50
CA ALA A 145 6.60 8.79 -4.28
C ALA A 145 5.96 7.41 -4.46
N GLU A 146 4.66 7.30 -4.32
CA GLU A 146 3.94 6.04 -4.39
C GLU A 146 2.52 6.22 -4.93
N GLY A 147 1.90 5.14 -5.40
CA GLY A 147 0.48 5.12 -5.75
C GLY A 147 -0.43 5.09 -4.52
N THR A 148 -1.76 5.18 -4.73
CA THR A 148 -2.69 5.22 -3.59
C THR A 148 -2.70 3.94 -2.74
N ALA A 149 -2.27 2.81 -3.31
CA ALA A 149 -2.14 1.53 -2.62
C ALA A 149 -0.96 0.69 -3.15
N TRP A 150 0.02 1.33 -3.77
CA TRP A 150 1.04 0.68 -4.57
C TRP A 150 2.39 1.34 -4.40
N ASN A 151 3.48 0.56 -4.52
CA ASN A 151 4.79 1.10 -4.81
C ASN A 151 5.02 1.10 -6.32
N LEU A 152 5.71 2.13 -6.84
CA LEU A 152 5.97 2.36 -8.25
C LEU A 152 7.34 1.83 -8.65
N PHE A 153 7.43 1.32 -9.89
CA PHE A 153 8.67 0.92 -10.54
C PHE A 153 8.67 1.33 -12.01
N TRP A 154 9.87 1.53 -12.57
CA TRP A 154 10.06 1.77 -14.01
C TRP A 154 11.37 1.19 -14.50
N TRP A 155 11.39 0.85 -15.80
CA TRP A 155 12.59 0.43 -16.47
C TRP A 155 13.28 1.63 -17.13
N ASP A 156 14.53 1.89 -16.76
CA ASP A 156 15.38 2.92 -17.35
C ASP A 156 16.68 2.33 -17.85
N ASN A 157 16.93 2.41 -19.16
CA ASN A 157 18.16 1.95 -19.83
C ASN A 157 18.63 0.55 -19.36
N GLY A 158 17.69 -0.37 -19.18
CA GLY A 158 17.98 -1.74 -18.75
C GLY A 158 18.03 -1.97 -17.25
N ALA A 159 18.03 -0.92 -16.43
CA ALA A 159 17.94 -1.02 -14.97
C ALA A 159 16.50 -0.89 -14.49
N LEU A 160 16.15 -1.59 -13.44
CA LEU A 160 14.89 -1.39 -12.72
C LEU A 160 15.06 -0.31 -11.67
N CYS A 161 14.16 0.67 -11.66
CA CYS A 161 14.19 1.81 -10.76
C CYS A 161 12.90 1.89 -9.93
N THR A 162 12.98 2.52 -8.76
CA THR A 162 11.86 2.78 -7.84
C THR A 162 12.11 4.08 -7.08
N PRO A 163 11.09 4.78 -6.60
CA PRO A 163 11.29 5.91 -5.71
C PRO A 163 12.10 5.55 -4.48
N ALA A 164 13.01 6.44 -4.08
CA ALA A 164 13.90 6.24 -2.96
C ALA A 164 13.14 6.15 -1.63
N ALA A 165 13.60 5.29 -0.73
CA ALA A 165 12.93 5.06 0.56
C ALA A 165 12.94 6.31 1.46
N ASP A 166 13.94 7.17 1.34
CA ASP A 166 14.08 8.43 2.09
C ASP A 166 13.01 9.48 1.74
N LEU A 167 12.25 9.29 0.65
CA LEU A 167 11.03 10.06 0.36
C LEU A 167 9.90 9.75 1.34
N GLY A 168 10.09 8.80 2.26
CA GLY A 168 9.12 8.41 3.27
C GLY A 168 7.96 7.56 2.72
N ILE A 169 8.17 6.86 1.62
CA ILE A 169 7.18 5.94 1.04
C ILE A 169 6.96 4.74 1.96
N LEU A 170 5.81 4.09 1.81
CA LEU A 170 5.54 2.86 2.55
C LEU A 170 6.57 1.77 2.17
N PRO A 171 7.27 1.13 3.16
CA PRO A 171 8.09 -0.05 2.91
C PRO A 171 7.18 -1.25 2.61
N GLY A 172 6.66 -1.31 1.38
CA GLY A 172 5.70 -2.30 0.93
C GLY A 172 6.32 -3.70 0.82
N LEU A 173 5.61 -4.75 1.26
CA LEU A 173 6.08 -6.12 1.12
C LEU A 173 6.24 -6.53 -0.35
N GLY A 174 5.36 -6.01 -1.22
CA GLY A 174 5.51 -6.20 -2.66
C GLY A 174 6.78 -5.53 -3.21
N ARG A 175 7.12 -4.32 -2.73
CA ARG A 175 8.38 -3.64 -3.09
C ARG A 175 9.59 -4.46 -2.66
N HIS A 176 9.62 -4.92 -1.41
CA HIS A 176 10.68 -5.79 -0.91
C HIS A 176 10.82 -7.05 -1.76
N ARG A 177 9.70 -7.68 -2.14
CA ARG A 177 9.75 -8.88 -2.98
C ARG A 177 10.38 -8.63 -4.35
N VAL A 178 10.07 -7.52 -5.01
CA VAL A 178 10.72 -7.15 -6.28
C VAL A 178 12.22 -6.95 -6.09
N MET A 179 12.64 -6.29 -5.01
CA MET A 179 14.05 -6.07 -4.69
C MET A 179 14.82 -7.34 -4.31
N GLU A 180 14.11 -8.40 -3.87
CA GLU A 180 14.69 -9.74 -3.66
C GLU A 180 14.90 -10.48 -4.99
N LEU A 181 14.06 -10.22 -5.99
CA LEU A 181 14.08 -10.91 -7.29
C LEU A 181 15.12 -10.33 -8.25
N THR A 182 15.41 -9.03 -8.16
CA THR A 182 16.31 -8.36 -9.10
C THR A 182 16.93 -7.11 -8.45
N PRO A 183 18.15 -6.71 -8.86
CA PRO A 183 18.73 -5.44 -8.46
C PRO A 183 17.84 -4.26 -8.86
N VAL A 184 17.64 -3.31 -7.95
CA VAL A 184 16.80 -2.12 -8.14
C VAL A 184 17.60 -0.87 -7.73
N ARG A 185 17.56 0.18 -8.55
CA ARG A 185 18.05 1.50 -8.19
C ARG A 185 16.95 2.32 -7.52
N GLU A 186 17.28 2.95 -6.42
CA GLU A 186 16.39 3.92 -5.77
C GLU A 186 16.71 5.32 -6.27
N GLU A 187 15.70 6.05 -6.74
CA GLU A 187 15.88 7.35 -7.38
C GLU A 187 14.84 8.37 -6.92
N GLN A 188 15.22 9.64 -6.99
CA GLN A 188 14.34 10.79 -6.76
C GLN A 188 14.15 11.52 -8.08
N VAL A 189 13.03 11.28 -8.75
CA VAL A 189 12.76 11.84 -10.08
C VAL A 189 11.43 12.59 -10.12
N PRO A 190 11.30 13.67 -10.92
CA PRO A 190 10.02 14.31 -11.13
C PRO A 190 9.10 13.45 -12.02
N PRO A 191 7.77 13.64 -12.01
CA PRO A 191 6.84 12.87 -12.84
C PRO A 191 7.18 12.86 -14.32
N ALA A 192 7.67 13.97 -14.86
CA ALA A 192 8.04 14.08 -16.28
C ALA A 192 9.15 13.11 -16.69
N ALA A 193 10.03 12.70 -15.77
CA ALA A 193 11.08 11.73 -16.03
C ALA A 193 10.54 10.30 -16.27
N LEU A 194 9.29 10.03 -15.91
CA LEU A 194 8.65 8.73 -16.15
C LEU A 194 8.13 8.58 -17.60
N ASN A 195 8.05 9.67 -18.36
CA ASN A 195 7.53 9.64 -19.70
C ASN A 195 8.42 8.79 -20.63
N GLY A 196 7.79 7.89 -21.39
CA GLY A 196 8.48 7.01 -22.32
C GLY A 196 9.09 5.76 -21.70
N HIS A 197 9.08 5.63 -20.39
CA HIS A 197 9.49 4.41 -19.69
C HIS A 197 8.37 3.37 -19.60
N SER A 198 8.74 2.11 -19.47
CA SER A 198 7.82 1.05 -19.05
C SER A 198 7.61 1.14 -17.54
N LEU A 199 6.36 1.20 -17.13
CA LEU A 199 5.96 1.43 -15.76
C LEU A 199 5.13 0.27 -15.22
N PHE A 200 5.33 -0.08 -13.96
CA PHE A 200 4.45 -0.96 -13.24
C PHE A 200 4.33 -0.58 -11.76
N VAL A 201 3.30 -1.07 -11.13
CA VAL A 201 3.10 -0.92 -9.69
C VAL A 201 3.03 -2.28 -9.02
N VAL A 202 3.31 -2.31 -7.72
CA VAL A 202 3.30 -3.56 -6.96
C VAL A 202 2.67 -3.37 -5.58
N ASN A 203 1.96 -4.38 -5.12
CA ASN A 203 1.60 -4.56 -3.71
C ASN A 203 1.52 -6.04 -3.34
N SER A 204 1.39 -6.33 -2.05
CA SER A 204 1.32 -7.70 -1.52
C SER A 204 -0.02 -8.42 -1.75
N VAL A 205 -0.99 -7.78 -2.40
CA VAL A 205 -2.31 -8.37 -2.69
C VAL A 205 -2.43 -8.83 -4.13
N ARG A 206 -1.99 -7.99 -5.06
CA ARG A 206 -2.14 -8.22 -6.50
C ARG A 206 -0.83 -8.58 -7.19
N GLY A 207 0.29 -8.45 -6.49
CA GLY A 207 1.60 -8.62 -7.11
C GLY A 207 1.94 -7.44 -8.00
N ILE A 208 2.59 -7.72 -9.10
CA ILE A 208 2.99 -6.76 -10.14
C ILE A 208 1.80 -6.51 -11.07
N VAL A 209 1.50 -5.26 -11.34
CA VAL A 209 0.44 -4.81 -12.27
C VAL A 209 1.02 -3.72 -13.17
N GLU A 210 0.97 -3.93 -14.49
CA GLU A 210 1.47 -2.98 -15.46
C GLU A 210 0.61 -1.71 -15.51
N ILE A 211 1.24 -0.58 -15.77
CA ILE A 211 0.55 0.67 -16.09
C ILE A 211 0.39 0.73 -17.62
N ALA A 212 -0.84 0.74 -18.09
CA ALA A 212 -1.16 0.83 -19.52
C ALA A 212 -1.12 2.27 -20.03
N THR A 213 -1.53 3.23 -19.20
CA THR A 213 -1.44 4.66 -19.53
C THR A 213 -0.95 5.47 -18.34
N PHE A 214 -0.10 6.45 -18.61
CA PHE A 214 0.39 7.42 -17.64
C PHE A 214 0.13 8.83 -18.19
N GLU A 215 -0.58 9.67 -17.43
CA GLU A 215 -1.01 11.01 -17.87
C GLU A 215 -1.67 10.98 -19.27
N GLY A 216 -2.54 9.98 -19.52
CA GLY A 216 -3.22 9.80 -20.78
C GLY A 216 -2.38 9.25 -21.94
N SER A 217 -1.06 9.15 -21.77
CA SER A 217 -0.14 8.60 -22.77
C SER A 217 0.02 7.09 -22.60
N LEU A 218 0.06 6.35 -23.72
CA LEU A 218 0.31 4.91 -23.70
C LEU A 218 1.69 4.59 -23.14
N VAL A 219 1.74 3.65 -22.23
CA VAL A 219 2.97 3.08 -21.67
C VAL A 219 3.32 1.79 -22.41
N ARG A 220 4.55 1.70 -22.89
CA ARG A 220 5.02 0.47 -23.55
C ARG A 220 5.38 -0.58 -22.49
N ALA A 221 4.86 -1.80 -22.62
CA ALA A 221 5.23 -2.92 -21.76
C ALA A 221 6.70 -3.33 -21.98
N ASP A 222 7.35 -3.78 -20.92
CA ASP A 222 8.69 -4.39 -20.98
C ASP A 222 8.57 -5.88 -20.62
N PRO A 223 9.07 -6.81 -21.47
CA PRO A 223 8.91 -8.25 -21.23
C PRO A 223 9.50 -8.72 -19.90
N ARG A 224 10.52 -8.05 -19.37
CA ARG A 224 11.09 -8.35 -18.05
C ARG A 224 10.10 -8.17 -16.91
N THR A 225 9.10 -7.29 -17.06
CA THR A 225 8.01 -7.14 -16.09
C THR A 225 7.18 -8.42 -15.99
N ALA A 226 6.90 -9.08 -17.11
CA ALA A 226 6.19 -10.36 -17.13
C ALA A 226 7.02 -11.48 -16.47
N GLU A 227 8.33 -11.52 -16.70
CA GLU A 227 9.25 -12.46 -16.05
C GLU A 227 9.27 -12.28 -14.51
N LEU A 228 9.37 -11.04 -14.05
CA LEU A 228 9.27 -10.72 -12.62
C LEU A 228 7.91 -11.12 -12.04
N SER A 229 6.82 -10.87 -12.77
CA SER A 229 5.47 -11.22 -12.33
C SER A 229 5.29 -12.73 -12.18
N ALA A 230 5.87 -13.53 -13.08
CA ALA A 230 5.84 -14.99 -13.00
C ALA A 230 6.54 -15.55 -11.74
N SER A 231 7.60 -14.87 -11.28
CA SER A 231 8.41 -15.27 -10.11
C SER A 231 7.99 -14.55 -8.82
N PHE A 232 6.97 -13.71 -8.87
CA PHE A 232 6.62 -12.83 -7.76
C PHE A 232 6.11 -13.58 -6.53
N TRP A 233 5.20 -14.53 -6.73
CA TRP A 233 4.60 -15.27 -5.63
C TRP A 233 5.50 -16.43 -5.21
N PRO A 234 5.64 -16.69 -3.90
CA PRO A 234 6.28 -17.94 -3.45
C PRO A 234 5.44 -19.14 -3.83
N ASP A 235 6.11 -20.28 -4.01
CA ASP A 235 5.50 -21.57 -4.31
C ASP A 235 4.59 -22.07 -3.17
#